data_be05b87a61861c7d7eb45b5910531b8b
#
_entry.id   be05b87a61861c7d7eb45b5910531b8b
#
_cell.length_a   1.000
_cell.length_b   1.000
_cell.length_c   1.000
_cell.angle_alpha   90.00
_cell.angle_beta   90.00
_cell.angle_gamma   90.00
#
_symmetry.space_group_name_H-M   'P 1'
#
loop_
_entity.id
_entity.type
_entity.pdbx_description
1 polymer ?
#
loop_
_entity_poly.entity_id
_entity_poly.type
_entity_poly.pdbx_seq_one_letter_code
_entity_poly.pdbx_strand_id
1 'polypeptide(L)'
;MANSFASPSELRTALAQDGYLADEGLATALYIAMSLPQPLLLEGEAGVGKTQAAKSLAALLNTPLIRLQCYEGIDASEALYEWNYPQQLLGIRVAESQGKSLTEESLFTRDYLIERPLMQAVEHPGPMPAVLLIDEVDRADEEFEAFLFELLAEGSVTIPELGTIFAKVPPIVILTSNRTRDLHDALKRRCLYHWIDYPEIRQATAIIRSRVPKATEDLTAQVASAVQRLRSLDVQKQPGIAEAIDWVNAAMILGLDRITADNAAQTLGSVLKYREDHDVAQAQGLGWVVNG
;
A
#
# COMPACT_ATOMS: atom_id res chain seq x y z
N MET A 1 -17.70 6.92 -14.18
CA MET A 1 -16.45 6.84 -14.98
C MET A 1 -16.54 5.63 -15.90
N ALA A 2 -16.11 5.72 -17.17
CA ALA A 2 -16.04 4.52 -18.01
C ALA A 2 -14.86 3.68 -17.53
N ASN A 3 -15.14 2.48 -17.04
CA ASN A 3 -14.11 1.53 -16.64
C ASN A 3 -13.27 1.17 -17.89
N SER A 4 -11.96 1.22 -17.78
CA SER A 4 -11.03 0.88 -18.87
C SER A 4 -11.06 -0.61 -19.25
N PHE A 5 -11.71 -1.44 -18.44
CA PHE A 5 -11.84 -2.89 -18.60
C PHE A 5 -13.31 -3.28 -18.71
N ALA A 6 -13.62 -4.27 -19.54
CA ALA A 6 -14.99 -4.73 -19.74
C ALA A 6 -15.47 -5.68 -18.61
N SER A 7 -14.56 -6.28 -17.85
CA SER A 7 -14.90 -7.22 -16.78
C SER A 7 -13.79 -7.37 -15.73
N PRO A 8 -14.11 -7.88 -14.53
CA PRO A 8 -13.11 -8.25 -13.51
C PRO A 8 -12.07 -9.25 -14.03
N SER A 9 -12.47 -10.17 -14.91
CA SER A 9 -11.57 -11.18 -15.50
C SER A 9 -10.54 -10.55 -16.44
N GLU A 10 -10.95 -9.52 -17.21
CA GLU A 10 -10.03 -8.76 -18.05
C GLU A 10 -9.04 -7.97 -17.21
N LEU A 11 -9.50 -7.28 -16.15
CA LEU A 11 -8.63 -6.59 -15.19
C LEU A 11 -7.63 -7.56 -14.56
N ARG A 12 -8.08 -8.74 -14.12
CA ARG A 12 -7.20 -9.78 -13.55
C ARG A 12 -6.11 -10.20 -14.52
N THR A 13 -6.48 -10.40 -15.79
CA THR A 13 -5.52 -10.79 -16.84
C THR A 13 -4.49 -9.67 -17.08
N ALA A 14 -4.92 -8.43 -17.11
CA ALA A 14 -4.05 -7.27 -17.29
C ALA A 14 -3.09 -7.08 -16.09
N LEU A 15 -3.59 -7.24 -14.84
CA LEU A 15 -2.76 -7.22 -13.64
C LEU A 15 -1.70 -8.32 -13.65
N ALA A 16 -2.07 -9.54 -14.11
CA ALA A 16 -1.13 -10.65 -14.22
C ALA A 16 -0.03 -10.38 -15.25
N GLN A 17 -0.34 -9.70 -16.36
CA GLN A 17 0.66 -9.28 -17.36
C GLN A 17 1.64 -8.23 -16.79
N ASP A 18 1.18 -7.37 -15.87
CA ASP A 18 2.01 -6.42 -15.14
C ASP A 18 2.74 -7.07 -13.92
N GLY A 19 2.63 -8.38 -13.76
CA GLY A 19 3.33 -9.16 -12.71
C GLY A 19 2.62 -9.13 -11.35
N TYR A 20 1.35 -8.73 -11.28
CA TYR A 20 0.53 -8.81 -10.06
C TYR A 20 -0.55 -9.88 -10.21
N LEU A 21 -0.39 -11.00 -9.49
CA LEU A 21 -1.29 -12.15 -9.58
C LEU A 21 -2.44 -12.02 -8.56
N ALA A 22 -3.47 -11.23 -8.91
CA ALA A 22 -4.70 -11.11 -8.13
C ALA A 22 -5.54 -12.38 -8.23
N ASP A 23 -6.20 -12.76 -7.13
CA ASP A 23 -7.29 -13.72 -7.18
C ASP A 23 -8.56 -13.09 -7.79
N GLU A 24 -9.61 -13.89 -7.96
CA GLU A 24 -10.87 -13.44 -8.56
C GLU A 24 -11.60 -12.42 -7.66
N GLY A 25 -11.55 -12.61 -6.34
CA GLY A 25 -12.20 -11.72 -5.37
C GLY A 25 -11.55 -10.34 -5.37
N LEU A 26 -10.21 -10.28 -5.30
CA LEU A 26 -9.48 -9.02 -5.33
C LEU A 26 -9.66 -8.29 -6.67
N ALA A 27 -9.58 -9.02 -7.80
CA ALA A 27 -9.81 -8.42 -9.12
C ALA A 27 -11.23 -7.84 -9.23
N THR A 28 -12.23 -8.52 -8.67
CA THR A 28 -13.61 -8.04 -8.61
C THR A 28 -13.72 -6.80 -7.72
N ALA A 29 -13.11 -6.80 -6.53
CA ALA A 29 -13.13 -5.66 -5.63
C ALA A 29 -12.48 -4.41 -6.26
N LEU A 30 -11.32 -4.57 -6.90
CA LEU A 30 -10.65 -3.49 -7.64
C LEU A 30 -11.51 -2.97 -8.81
N TYR A 31 -12.14 -3.87 -9.58
CA TYR A 31 -13.01 -3.50 -10.68
C TYR A 31 -14.23 -2.67 -10.21
N ILE A 32 -14.84 -3.07 -9.09
CA ILE A 32 -15.95 -2.33 -8.49
C ILE A 32 -15.48 -0.96 -7.98
N ALA A 33 -14.33 -0.90 -7.31
CA ALA A 33 -13.75 0.34 -6.79
C ALA A 33 -13.41 1.36 -7.90
N MET A 34 -13.04 0.89 -9.10
CA MET A 34 -12.84 1.75 -10.27
C MET A 34 -14.16 2.28 -10.85
N SER A 35 -15.27 1.63 -10.59
CA SER A 35 -16.57 1.91 -11.18
C SER A 35 -17.47 2.74 -10.26
N LEU A 36 -17.30 2.60 -8.96
CA LEU A 36 -18.08 3.28 -7.93
C LEU A 36 -17.22 4.34 -7.22
N PRO A 37 -17.81 5.47 -6.78
CA PRO A 37 -17.11 6.49 -6.02
C PRO A 37 -16.98 6.07 -4.54
N GLN A 38 -16.54 4.85 -4.29
CA GLN A 38 -16.36 4.29 -2.95
C GLN A 38 -14.92 3.83 -2.76
N PRO A 39 -14.28 4.19 -1.64
CA PRO A 39 -12.95 3.70 -1.33
C PRO A 39 -12.96 2.18 -1.12
N LEU A 40 -11.84 1.53 -1.44
CA LEU A 40 -11.63 0.10 -1.20
C LEU A 40 -10.70 -0.10 -0.01
N LEU A 41 -11.21 -0.74 1.04
CA LEU A 41 -10.40 -1.17 2.18
C LEU A 41 -9.87 -2.59 1.91
N LEU A 42 -8.56 -2.71 1.80
CA LEU A 42 -7.83 -3.97 1.73
C LEU A 42 -7.27 -4.32 3.11
N GLU A 43 -7.82 -5.32 3.75
CA GLU A 43 -7.29 -5.88 4.99
C GLU A 43 -6.58 -7.21 4.73
N GLY A 44 -5.69 -7.59 5.62
CA GLY A 44 -4.96 -8.86 5.58
C GLY A 44 -3.66 -8.76 6.34
N GLU A 45 -2.98 -9.88 6.51
CA GLU A 45 -1.68 -9.94 7.20
C GLU A 45 -0.59 -9.12 6.49
N ALA A 46 0.50 -8.84 7.22
CA ALA A 46 1.65 -8.17 6.62
C ALA A 46 2.26 -9.02 5.50
N GLY A 47 2.71 -8.37 4.43
CA GLY A 47 3.40 -9.06 3.33
C GLY A 47 2.52 -9.82 2.34
N VAL A 48 1.17 -9.74 2.41
CA VAL A 48 0.26 -10.39 1.44
C VAL A 48 0.10 -9.62 0.11
N GLY A 49 0.63 -8.39 0.01
CA GLY A 49 0.64 -7.64 -1.24
C GLY A 49 -0.42 -6.55 -1.36
N LYS A 50 -1.04 -6.07 -0.26
CA LYS A 50 -2.04 -4.99 -0.25
C LYS A 50 -1.56 -3.71 -0.95
N THR A 51 -0.43 -3.17 -0.53
CA THR A 51 0.21 -1.98 -1.12
C THR A 51 0.56 -2.22 -2.60
N GLN A 52 0.96 -3.45 -2.96
CA GLN A 52 1.30 -3.78 -4.35
C GLN A 52 0.07 -3.78 -5.26
N ALA A 53 -1.12 -4.11 -4.76
CA ALA A 53 -2.37 -4.02 -5.53
C ALA A 53 -2.60 -2.59 -6.04
N ALA A 54 -2.47 -1.59 -5.16
CA ALA A 54 -2.61 -0.18 -5.55
C ALA A 54 -1.53 0.28 -6.54
N LYS A 55 -0.27 -0.15 -6.34
CA LYS A 55 0.84 0.15 -7.25
C LYS A 55 0.60 -0.41 -8.65
N SER A 56 0.20 -1.68 -8.74
CA SER A 56 -0.07 -2.33 -10.02
C SER A 56 -1.29 -1.74 -10.71
N LEU A 57 -2.33 -1.36 -9.96
CA LEU A 57 -3.49 -0.67 -10.53
C LEU A 57 -3.09 0.69 -11.13
N ALA A 58 -2.31 1.51 -10.41
CA ALA A 58 -1.86 2.80 -10.92
C ALA A 58 -1.00 2.67 -12.18
N ALA A 59 -0.07 1.70 -12.20
CA ALA A 59 0.76 1.40 -13.35
C ALA A 59 -0.09 0.97 -14.56
N LEU A 60 -1.05 0.08 -14.35
CA LEU A 60 -1.94 -0.43 -15.39
C LEU A 60 -2.83 0.66 -16.00
N LEU A 61 -3.29 1.61 -15.17
CA LEU A 61 -4.07 2.77 -15.61
C LEU A 61 -3.21 3.89 -16.18
N ASN A 62 -1.89 3.76 -16.13
CA ASN A 62 -0.92 4.79 -16.51
C ASN A 62 -1.26 6.15 -15.85
N THR A 63 -1.51 6.12 -14.54
CA THR A 63 -1.88 7.28 -13.72
C THR A 63 -0.98 7.38 -12.48
N PRO A 64 -0.84 8.56 -11.88
CA PRO A 64 -0.04 8.69 -10.66
C PRO A 64 -0.57 7.83 -9.51
N LEU A 65 0.36 7.18 -8.79
CA LEU A 65 0.12 6.66 -7.46
C LEU A 65 0.51 7.74 -6.45
N ILE A 66 -0.47 8.25 -5.74
CA ILE A 66 -0.27 9.19 -4.65
C ILE A 66 -0.39 8.41 -3.36
N ARG A 67 0.68 8.37 -2.54
CA ARG A 67 0.73 7.55 -1.33
C ARG A 67 0.78 8.42 -0.08
N LEU A 68 -0.14 8.14 0.83
CA LEU A 68 -0.12 8.62 2.21
C LEU A 68 0.19 7.43 3.12
N GLN A 69 1.35 7.44 3.78
CA GLN A 69 1.71 6.44 4.77
C GLN A 69 1.21 6.89 6.13
N CYS A 70 0.30 6.13 6.73
CA CYS A 70 -0.19 6.43 8.08
C CYS A 70 0.78 5.96 9.15
N TYR A 71 0.85 6.71 10.24
CA TYR A 71 1.60 6.42 11.45
C TYR A 71 0.94 7.14 12.63
N GLU A 72 1.28 6.75 13.84
CA GLU A 72 0.73 7.33 15.07
C GLU A 72 1.07 8.82 15.19
N GLY A 73 0.03 9.65 15.34
CA GLY A 73 0.17 11.12 15.43
C GLY A 73 0.25 11.86 14.09
N ILE A 74 -0.05 11.19 12.97
CA ILE A 74 -0.20 11.89 11.68
C ILE A 74 -1.33 12.91 11.76
N ASP A 75 -1.10 14.10 11.23
CA ASP A 75 -2.07 15.20 11.27
C ASP A 75 -2.45 15.72 9.87
N ALA A 76 -3.36 16.68 9.85
CA ALA A 76 -3.84 17.29 8.61
C ALA A 76 -2.72 18.03 7.84
N SER A 77 -1.71 18.59 8.54
CA SER A 77 -0.62 19.33 7.89
C SER A 77 0.31 18.42 7.09
N GLU A 78 0.41 17.17 7.49
CA GLU A 78 1.21 16.16 6.78
C GLU A 78 0.42 15.43 5.71
N ALA A 79 -0.90 15.35 5.87
CA ALA A 79 -1.76 14.61 4.96
C ALA A 79 -2.41 15.47 3.88
N LEU A 80 -2.85 16.69 4.23
CA LEU A 80 -3.64 17.53 3.34
C LEU A 80 -2.84 18.69 2.76
N TYR A 81 -2.37 19.63 3.61
CA TYR A 81 -1.60 20.78 3.16
C TYR A 81 -0.80 21.39 4.32
N GLU A 82 0.20 22.17 3.96
CA GLU A 82 0.98 22.97 4.88
C GLU A 82 1.22 24.35 4.28
N TRP A 83 1.17 25.41 5.11
CA TRP A 83 1.54 26.74 4.68
C TRP A 83 3.07 26.88 4.64
N ASN A 84 3.61 27.35 3.50
CA ASN A 84 5.04 27.61 3.32
C ASN A 84 5.45 28.91 4.03
N TYR A 85 5.49 28.90 5.36
CA TYR A 85 5.86 30.05 6.17
C TYR A 85 7.21 30.69 5.78
N PRO A 86 8.26 29.93 5.45
CA PRO A 86 9.52 30.54 4.96
C PRO A 86 9.32 31.37 3.69
N GLN A 87 8.51 30.91 2.77
CA GLN A 87 8.21 31.62 1.52
C GLN A 87 7.32 32.84 1.77
N GLN A 88 6.35 32.76 2.68
CA GLN A 88 5.54 33.90 3.11
C GLN A 88 6.42 35.00 3.71
N LEU A 89 7.35 34.65 4.62
CA LEU A 89 8.29 35.62 5.21
C LEU A 89 9.19 36.26 4.17
N LEU A 90 9.66 35.50 3.19
CA LEU A 90 10.44 36.05 2.08
C LEU A 90 9.59 37.01 1.24
N GLY A 91 8.35 36.65 0.94
CA GLY A 91 7.39 37.48 0.22
C GLY A 91 7.14 38.83 0.90
N ILE A 92 6.95 38.82 2.22
CA ILE A 92 6.79 40.04 3.04
C ILE A 92 8.01 40.96 2.89
N ARG A 93 9.24 40.42 3.08
CA ARG A 93 10.48 41.21 2.98
C ARG A 93 10.69 41.79 1.60
N VAL A 94 10.37 41.05 0.55
CA VAL A 94 10.45 41.53 -0.84
C VAL A 94 9.47 42.66 -1.07
N ALA A 95 8.23 42.54 -0.60
CA ALA A 95 7.21 43.59 -0.71
C ALA A 95 7.62 44.86 0.03
N GLU A 96 8.11 44.75 1.28
CA GLU A 96 8.62 45.84 2.07
C GLU A 96 9.77 46.60 1.35
N SER A 97 10.69 45.86 0.75
CA SER A 97 11.81 46.44 -0.03
C SER A 97 11.34 47.22 -1.26
N GLN A 98 10.15 46.92 -1.78
CA GLN A 98 9.48 47.58 -2.90
C GLN A 98 8.54 48.73 -2.44
N GLY A 99 8.44 48.99 -1.12
CA GLY A 99 7.51 49.97 -0.56
C GLY A 99 6.04 49.54 -0.60
N LYS A 100 5.75 48.22 -0.73
CA LYS A 100 4.43 47.60 -0.73
C LYS A 100 4.21 46.96 0.61
N SER A 101 2.95 46.98 1.10
CA SER A 101 2.50 46.15 2.22
C SER A 101 1.67 45.00 1.69
N LEU A 102 1.93 43.79 2.16
CA LEU A 102 1.06 42.63 1.92
C LEU A 102 -0.04 42.62 2.97
N THR A 103 -1.25 42.28 2.55
CA THR A 103 -2.37 42.02 3.48
C THR A 103 -2.29 40.58 3.95
N GLU A 104 -2.90 40.27 5.09
CA GLU A 104 -2.97 38.92 5.62
C GLU A 104 -3.57 37.95 4.56
N GLU A 105 -4.64 38.32 3.89
CA GLU A 105 -5.29 37.54 2.83
C GLU A 105 -4.34 37.20 1.69
N SER A 106 -3.38 38.08 1.36
CA SER A 106 -2.40 37.86 0.28
C SER A 106 -1.32 36.83 0.64
N LEU A 107 -1.19 36.47 1.92
CA LEU A 107 -0.24 35.47 2.41
C LEU A 107 -0.83 34.05 2.42
N PHE A 108 -2.16 33.93 2.46
CA PHE A 108 -2.86 32.65 2.46
C PHE A 108 -3.49 32.37 1.09
N THR A 109 -2.64 32.34 0.08
CA THR A 109 -2.99 32.00 -1.31
C THR A 109 -2.35 30.69 -1.72
N ARG A 110 -2.82 30.11 -2.83
CA ARG A 110 -2.26 28.87 -3.37
C ARG A 110 -0.74 28.94 -3.64
N ASP A 111 -0.18 30.09 -3.91
CA ASP A 111 1.25 30.27 -4.15
C ASP A 111 2.12 29.93 -2.93
N TYR A 112 1.52 29.98 -1.72
CA TYR A 112 2.18 29.65 -0.47
C TYR A 112 1.74 28.31 0.11
N LEU A 113 0.90 27.55 -0.62
CA LEU A 113 0.40 26.24 -0.19
C LEU A 113 1.37 25.14 -0.63
N ILE A 114 1.75 24.27 0.31
CA ILE A 114 2.44 23.02 0.02
C ILE A 114 1.38 21.93 -0.01
N GLU A 115 1.11 21.38 -1.19
CA GLU A 115 0.17 20.29 -1.37
C GLU A 115 0.74 19.00 -0.81
N ARG A 116 0.01 18.35 0.08
CA ARG A 116 0.28 17.05 0.64
C ARG A 116 -0.55 15.96 -0.10
N PRO A 117 -0.34 14.67 0.16
CA PRO A 117 -0.93 13.60 -0.67
C PRO A 117 -2.43 13.69 -0.91
N LEU A 118 -3.23 14.06 0.10
CA LEU A 118 -4.68 14.15 -0.08
C LEU A 118 -5.05 15.29 -1.03
N MET A 119 -4.40 16.45 -0.89
CA MET A 119 -4.62 17.59 -1.77
C MET A 119 -4.17 17.30 -3.20
N GLN A 120 -2.99 16.68 -3.36
CA GLN A 120 -2.49 16.26 -4.68
C GLN A 120 -3.47 15.31 -5.39
N ALA A 121 -4.15 14.43 -4.64
CA ALA A 121 -5.14 13.52 -5.19
C ALA A 121 -6.41 14.24 -5.64
N VAL A 122 -6.88 15.23 -4.86
CA VAL A 122 -8.07 16.03 -5.18
C VAL A 122 -7.81 16.97 -6.36
N GLU A 123 -6.64 17.60 -6.42
CA GLU A 123 -6.29 18.55 -7.49
C GLU A 123 -5.72 17.89 -8.74
N HIS A 124 -5.60 16.55 -8.76
CA HIS A 124 -5.12 15.86 -9.96
C HIS A 124 -5.97 16.22 -11.20
N PRO A 125 -5.33 16.76 -12.27
CA PRO A 125 -6.07 17.34 -13.39
C PRO A 125 -6.80 16.33 -14.28
N GLY A 126 -6.50 15.04 -14.15
CA GLY A 126 -7.03 14.00 -15.04
C GLY A 126 -6.24 13.89 -16.36
N PRO A 127 -6.78 13.27 -17.41
CA PRO A 127 -8.16 12.74 -17.53
C PRO A 127 -8.43 11.42 -16.78
N MET A 128 -7.38 10.62 -16.52
CA MET A 128 -7.50 9.41 -15.70
C MET A 128 -7.48 9.78 -14.22
N PRO A 129 -8.29 9.12 -13.36
CA PRO A 129 -8.22 9.34 -11.93
C PRO A 129 -6.86 8.93 -11.38
N ALA A 130 -6.29 9.71 -10.45
CA ALA A 130 -5.14 9.25 -9.68
C ALA A 130 -5.54 8.07 -8.78
N VAL A 131 -4.60 7.18 -8.46
CA VAL A 131 -4.78 6.19 -7.40
C VAL A 131 -4.22 6.78 -6.11
N LEU A 132 -5.10 7.05 -5.14
CA LEU A 132 -4.73 7.47 -3.79
C LEU A 132 -4.64 6.23 -2.90
N LEU A 133 -3.43 5.94 -2.43
CA LEU A 133 -3.16 4.87 -1.47
C LEU A 133 -2.99 5.47 -0.08
N ILE A 134 -3.92 5.17 0.82
CA ILE A 134 -3.82 5.45 2.26
C ILE A 134 -3.32 4.17 2.92
N ASP A 135 -2.02 4.10 3.17
CA ASP A 135 -1.31 2.87 3.55
C ASP A 135 -1.20 2.75 5.07
N GLU A 136 -1.52 1.57 5.62
CA GLU A 136 -1.54 1.25 7.05
C GLU A 136 -2.44 2.20 7.87
N VAL A 137 -3.68 2.43 7.42
CA VAL A 137 -4.64 3.34 8.07
C VAL A 137 -4.93 2.95 9.53
N ASP A 138 -4.78 1.68 9.89
CA ASP A 138 -4.87 1.17 11.25
C ASP A 138 -3.77 1.67 12.20
N ARG A 139 -2.79 2.41 11.71
CA ARG A 139 -1.74 3.06 12.53
C ARG A 139 -2.05 4.51 12.88
N ALA A 140 -2.99 5.14 12.18
CA ALA A 140 -3.47 6.47 12.50
C ALA A 140 -4.45 6.42 13.69
N ASP A 141 -4.70 7.54 14.32
CA ASP A 141 -5.70 7.66 15.38
C ASP A 141 -7.12 7.88 14.84
N GLU A 142 -8.12 7.89 15.74
CA GLU A 142 -9.53 8.09 15.37
C GLU A 142 -9.81 9.50 14.86
N GLU A 143 -9.06 10.51 15.31
CA GLU A 143 -9.22 11.90 14.86
C GLU A 143 -8.84 12.02 13.38
N PHE A 144 -7.76 11.34 12.99
CA PHE A 144 -7.33 11.28 11.61
C PHE A 144 -8.33 10.50 10.73
N GLU A 145 -8.91 9.39 11.23
CA GLU A 145 -9.97 8.69 10.49
C GLU A 145 -11.18 9.60 10.24
N ALA A 146 -11.58 10.39 11.23
CA ALA A 146 -12.68 11.35 11.09
C ALA A 146 -12.35 12.44 10.04
N PHE A 147 -11.10 12.87 9.98
CA PHE A 147 -10.62 13.82 8.98
C PHE A 147 -10.72 13.28 7.55
N LEU A 148 -10.52 11.98 7.33
CA LEU A 148 -10.66 11.37 6.01
C LEU A 148 -12.10 11.35 5.49
N PHE A 149 -13.12 11.52 6.36
CA PHE A 149 -14.52 11.36 5.95
C PHE A 149 -14.97 12.34 4.88
N GLU A 150 -14.52 13.60 4.91
CA GLU A 150 -14.85 14.59 3.89
C GLU A 150 -14.37 14.12 2.51
N LEU A 151 -13.10 13.77 2.41
CA LEU A 151 -12.50 13.29 1.16
C LEU A 151 -13.20 12.03 0.65
N LEU A 152 -13.44 11.06 1.54
CA LEU A 152 -13.98 9.75 1.15
C LEU A 152 -15.47 9.80 0.83
N ALA A 153 -16.23 10.77 1.36
CA ALA A 153 -17.66 10.92 1.13
C ALA A 153 -17.98 11.84 -0.05
N GLU A 154 -17.25 12.94 -0.16
CA GLU A 154 -17.59 14.04 -1.07
C GLU A 154 -16.57 14.27 -2.17
N GLY A 155 -15.40 13.63 -2.08
CA GLY A 155 -14.29 13.87 -3.02
C GLY A 155 -13.78 15.31 -2.95
N SER A 156 -13.86 15.91 -1.77
CA SER A 156 -13.49 17.31 -1.52
C SER A 156 -12.61 17.44 -0.28
N VAL A 157 -11.95 18.56 -0.16
CA VAL A 157 -11.21 18.98 1.03
C VAL A 157 -11.48 20.44 1.31
N THR A 158 -11.60 20.81 2.59
CA THR A 158 -11.84 22.19 3.02
C THR A 158 -10.59 22.78 3.66
N ILE A 159 -10.12 23.90 3.10
CA ILE A 159 -9.06 24.73 3.67
C ILE A 159 -9.73 26.03 4.17
N PRO A 160 -9.61 26.40 5.45
CA PRO A 160 -10.34 27.54 6.01
C PRO A 160 -10.17 28.82 5.21
N GLU A 161 -8.97 29.12 4.72
CA GLU A 161 -8.65 30.35 4.01
C GLU A 161 -8.99 30.31 2.50
N LEU A 162 -9.12 29.10 1.92
CA LEU A 162 -9.36 28.92 0.49
C LEU A 162 -10.76 28.35 0.16
N GLY A 163 -11.49 27.90 1.20
CA GLY A 163 -12.78 27.25 1.04
C GLY A 163 -12.67 25.77 0.62
N THR A 164 -13.78 25.20 0.17
CA THR A 164 -13.89 23.80 -0.23
C THR A 164 -13.43 23.60 -1.67
N ILE A 165 -12.54 22.64 -1.86
CA ILE A 165 -11.94 22.27 -3.14
C ILE A 165 -12.44 20.88 -3.50
N PHE A 166 -13.12 20.78 -4.64
CA PHE A 166 -13.68 19.53 -5.14
C PHE A 166 -12.76 18.90 -6.20
N ALA A 167 -12.63 17.59 -6.15
CA ALA A 167 -11.89 16.85 -7.16
C ALA A 167 -12.57 16.98 -8.52
N LYS A 168 -11.83 17.41 -9.55
CA LYS A 168 -12.31 17.42 -10.94
C LYS A 168 -12.53 16.01 -11.47
N VAL A 169 -11.61 15.13 -11.13
CA VAL A 169 -11.69 13.69 -11.41
C VAL A 169 -11.46 12.98 -10.07
N PRO A 170 -12.53 12.46 -9.43
CA PRO A 170 -12.40 11.79 -8.14
C PRO A 170 -11.34 10.67 -8.18
N PRO A 171 -10.40 10.63 -7.23
CA PRO A 171 -9.37 9.61 -7.19
C PRO A 171 -9.96 8.22 -6.92
N ILE A 172 -9.28 7.17 -7.37
CA ILE A 172 -9.54 5.81 -6.92
C ILE A 172 -8.82 5.66 -5.58
N VAL A 173 -9.59 5.55 -4.49
CA VAL A 173 -9.02 5.48 -3.14
C VAL A 173 -8.91 4.04 -2.69
N ILE A 174 -7.70 3.64 -2.29
CA ILE A 174 -7.40 2.33 -1.70
C ILE A 174 -6.81 2.57 -0.31
N LEU A 175 -7.45 2.00 0.71
CA LEU A 175 -6.93 1.97 2.06
C LEU A 175 -6.35 0.58 2.33
N THR A 176 -5.26 0.51 3.07
CA THR A 176 -4.71 -0.77 3.56
C THR A 176 -4.69 -0.81 5.08
N SER A 177 -4.91 -2.00 5.64
CA SER A 177 -4.87 -2.24 7.08
C SER A 177 -4.24 -3.62 7.36
N ASN A 178 -3.38 -3.70 8.38
CA ASN A 178 -2.84 -4.94 8.94
C ASN A 178 -3.63 -5.41 10.17
N ARG A 179 -4.73 -4.70 10.51
CA ARG A 179 -5.56 -4.94 11.70
C ARG A 179 -4.77 -4.88 13.01
N THR A 180 -3.78 -3.99 13.10
CA THR A 180 -3.07 -3.73 14.38
C THR A 180 -4.00 -3.14 15.44
N ARG A 181 -5.05 -2.42 15.00
CA ARG A 181 -6.24 -2.04 15.75
C ARG A 181 -7.47 -2.13 14.86
N ASP A 182 -8.65 -2.13 15.47
CA ASP A 182 -9.90 -2.01 14.72
C ASP A 182 -10.10 -0.57 14.23
N LEU A 183 -10.49 -0.45 12.96
CA LEU A 183 -10.90 0.83 12.36
C LEU A 183 -12.31 1.20 12.82
N HIS A 184 -12.59 2.48 12.89
CA HIS A 184 -13.90 2.98 13.27
C HIS A 184 -14.99 2.51 12.30
N ASP A 185 -16.12 2.06 12.82
CA ASP A 185 -17.24 1.54 12.02
C ASP A 185 -17.73 2.52 10.94
N ALA A 186 -17.67 3.83 11.21
CA ALA A 186 -18.08 4.85 10.25
C ALA A 186 -17.19 4.86 9.00
N LEU A 187 -15.88 4.57 9.15
CA LEU A 187 -14.96 4.43 8.03
C LEU A 187 -15.25 3.15 7.25
N LYS A 188 -15.36 2.02 7.95
CA LYS A 188 -15.64 0.72 7.33
C LYS A 188 -16.93 0.72 6.50
N ARG A 189 -18.01 1.36 6.99
CA ARG A 189 -19.30 1.45 6.29
C ARG A 189 -19.27 2.24 4.99
N ARG A 190 -18.28 3.11 4.81
CA ARG A 190 -18.10 3.88 3.57
C ARG A 190 -17.25 3.16 2.53
N CYS A 191 -16.53 2.12 2.94
CA CYS A 191 -15.61 1.39 2.09
C CYS A 191 -16.26 0.14 1.49
N LEU A 192 -15.89 -0.18 0.27
CA LEU A 192 -15.88 -1.56 -0.19
C LEU A 192 -14.83 -2.30 0.62
N TYR A 193 -15.06 -3.56 0.90
CA TYR A 193 -14.18 -4.36 1.75
C TYR A 193 -13.67 -5.59 1.02
N HIS A 194 -12.37 -5.87 1.15
CA HIS A 194 -11.80 -7.13 0.70
C HIS A 194 -10.67 -7.56 1.63
N TRP A 195 -10.73 -8.82 2.06
CA TRP A 195 -9.67 -9.47 2.82
C TRP A 195 -8.72 -10.19 1.87
N ILE A 196 -7.41 -9.95 2.01
CA ILE A 196 -6.38 -10.65 1.24
C ILE A 196 -5.73 -11.69 2.15
N ASP A 197 -5.95 -12.96 1.82
CA ASP A 197 -5.32 -14.07 2.49
C ASP A 197 -3.88 -14.31 2.01
N TYR A 198 -3.14 -15.10 2.79
CA TYR A 198 -1.89 -15.64 2.29
C TYR A 198 -2.15 -16.52 1.06
N PRO A 199 -1.37 -16.36 -0.02
CA PRO A 199 -1.55 -17.18 -1.21
C PRO A 199 -1.24 -18.65 -0.90
N GLU A 200 -2.01 -19.57 -1.53
CA GLU A 200 -1.69 -20.99 -1.54
C GLU A 200 -0.33 -21.25 -2.21
N ILE A 201 0.29 -22.44 -1.95
CA ILE A 201 1.63 -22.78 -2.46
C ILE A 201 1.75 -22.53 -3.96
N ARG A 202 0.75 -22.94 -4.74
CA ARG A 202 0.76 -22.80 -6.20
C ARG A 202 0.80 -21.33 -6.63
N GLN A 203 -0.01 -20.50 -6.01
CA GLN A 203 -0.06 -19.07 -6.28
C GLN A 203 1.20 -18.37 -5.74
N ALA A 204 1.68 -18.74 -4.54
CA ALA A 204 2.91 -18.22 -3.97
C ALA A 204 4.11 -18.52 -4.89
N THR A 205 4.25 -19.76 -5.39
CA THR A 205 5.28 -20.13 -6.35
C THR A 205 5.23 -19.28 -7.61
N ALA A 206 4.02 -19.05 -8.16
CA ALA A 206 3.85 -18.23 -9.35
C ALA A 206 4.23 -16.75 -9.09
N ILE A 207 3.85 -16.20 -7.93
CA ILE A 207 4.23 -14.84 -7.51
C ILE A 207 5.75 -14.73 -7.37
N ILE A 208 6.39 -15.66 -6.67
CA ILE A 208 7.85 -15.65 -6.48
C ILE A 208 8.56 -15.71 -7.85
N ARG A 209 8.12 -16.57 -8.74
CA ARG A 209 8.69 -16.69 -10.10
C ARG A 209 8.54 -15.41 -10.91
N SER A 210 7.41 -14.72 -10.82
CA SER A 210 7.22 -13.45 -11.51
C SER A 210 8.16 -12.35 -10.99
N ARG A 211 8.54 -12.40 -9.70
CA ARG A 211 9.42 -11.43 -9.05
C ARG A 211 10.90 -11.79 -9.13
N VAL A 212 11.21 -13.08 -9.21
CA VAL A 212 12.59 -13.62 -9.31
C VAL A 212 12.70 -14.54 -10.53
N PRO A 213 12.65 -14.02 -11.77
CA PRO A 213 12.58 -14.84 -12.97
C PRO A 213 13.80 -15.74 -13.21
N LYS A 214 14.92 -15.44 -12.55
CA LYS A 214 16.17 -16.22 -12.63
C LYS A 214 16.18 -17.43 -11.70
N ALA A 215 15.27 -17.51 -10.72
CA ALA A 215 15.18 -18.64 -9.80
C ALA A 215 14.60 -19.86 -10.52
N THR A 216 15.10 -21.06 -10.15
CA THR A 216 14.56 -22.31 -10.66
C THR A 216 13.14 -22.55 -10.14
N GLU A 217 12.35 -23.34 -10.87
CA GLU A 217 11.00 -23.70 -10.43
C GLU A 217 11.04 -24.49 -9.12
N ASP A 218 12.02 -25.41 -9.01
CA ASP A 218 12.20 -26.24 -7.81
C ASP A 218 12.50 -25.40 -6.56
N LEU A 219 13.41 -24.42 -6.66
CA LEU A 219 13.73 -23.54 -5.54
C LEU A 219 12.52 -22.70 -5.11
N THR A 220 11.78 -22.14 -6.08
CA THR A 220 10.62 -21.31 -5.78
C THR A 220 9.47 -22.10 -5.17
N ALA A 221 9.21 -23.32 -5.65
CA ALA A 221 8.22 -24.22 -5.09
C ALA A 221 8.61 -24.72 -3.69
N GLN A 222 9.90 -25.04 -3.49
CA GLN A 222 10.41 -25.44 -2.19
C GLN A 222 10.25 -24.31 -1.16
N VAL A 223 10.63 -23.07 -1.49
CA VAL A 223 10.50 -21.92 -0.58
C VAL A 223 9.03 -21.63 -0.27
N ALA A 224 8.15 -21.66 -1.29
CA ALA A 224 6.71 -21.46 -1.06
C ALA A 224 6.14 -22.49 -0.07
N SER A 225 6.54 -23.76 -0.20
CA SER A 225 6.15 -24.85 0.68
C SER A 225 6.75 -24.69 2.09
N ALA A 226 8.01 -24.30 2.18
CA ALA A 226 8.71 -24.07 3.45
C ALA A 226 8.07 -22.90 4.23
N VAL A 227 7.75 -21.80 3.55
CA VAL A 227 7.07 -20.65 4.14
C VAL A 227 5.68 -21.04 4.66
N GLN A 228 4.92 -21.85 3.94
CA GLN A 228 3.62 -22.34 4.44
C GLN A 228 3.78 -23.20 5.69
N ARG A 229 4.81 -24.04 5.78
CA ARG A 229 5.10 -24.81 7.00
C ARG A 229 5.49 -23.89 8.15
N LEU A 230 6.33 -22.88 7.92
CA LEU A 230 6.68 -21.91 8.94
C LEU A 230 5.43 -21.18 9.49
N ARG A 231 4.45 -20.86 8.63
CA ARG A 231 3.17 -20.27 9.06
C ARG A 231 2.31 -21.21 9.91
N SER A 232 2.50 -22.53 9.80
CA SER A 232 1.77 -23.50 10.64
C SER A 232 2.39 -23.66 12.03
N LEU A 233 3.56 -23.07 12.29
CA LEU A 233 4.19 -23.04 13.60
C LEU A 233 3.64 -21.88 14.44
N ASP A 234 3.83 -21.98 15.76
CA ASP A 234 3.47 -20.92 16.71
C ASP A 234 4.56 -19.83 16.71
N VAL A 235 4.65 -19.10 15.60
CA VAL A 235 5.59 -17.98 15.41
C VAL A 235 4.89 -16.66 15.72
N GLN A 236 5.62 -15.72 16.28
CA GLN A 236 5.11 -14.38 16.63
C GLN A 236 4.65 -13.62 15.37
N LYS A 237 5.42 -13.78 14.28
CA LYS A 237 5.08 -13.15 12.99
C LYS A 237 5.19 -14.15 11.87
N GLN A 238 4.05 -14.47 11.29
CA GLN A 238 3.99 -15.34 10.13
C GLN A 238 4.66 -14.68 8.92
N PRO A 239 5.57 -15.39 8.21
CA PRO A 239 6.24 -14.84 7.04
C PRO A 239 5.28 -14.71 5.86
N GLY A 240 5.30 -13.53 5.22
CA GLY A 240 4.51 -13.22 4.03
C GLY A 240 5.18 -13.63 2.72
N ILE A 241 4.60 -13.17 1.61
CA ILE A 241 5.16 -13.42 0.28
C ILE A 241 6.44 -12.61 0.04
N ALA A 242 6.58 -11.45 0.68
CA ALA A 242 7.77 -10.62 0.60
C ALA A 242 8.98 -11.35 1.21
N GLU A 243 8.82 -11.93 2.40
CA GLU A 243 9.85 -12.72 3.06
C GLU A 243 10.20 -14.00 2.27
N ALA A 244 9.22 -14.61 1.59
CA ALA A 244 9.49 -15.74 0.67
C ALA A 244 10.37 -15.32 -0.51
N ILE A 245 10.10 -14.15 -1.12
CA ILE A 245 10.91 -13.57 -2.19
C ILE A 245 12.33 -13.26 -1.69
N ASP A 246 12.45 -12.68 -0.49
CA ASP A 246 13.75 -12.39 0.12
C ASP A 246 14.57 -13.67 0.35
N TRP A 247 13.91 -14.75 0.78
CA TRP A 247 14.60 -16.03 1.00
C TRP A 247 15.09 -16.66 -0.31
N VAL A 248 14.29 -16.60 -1.37
CA VAL A 248 14.75 -17.04 -2.71
C VAL A 248 15.94 -16.20 -3.20
N ASN A 249 15.89 -14.87 -3.05
CA ASN A 249 16.99 -13.99 -3.41
C ASN A 249 18.25 -14.30 -2.60
N ALA A 250 18.15 -14.54 -1.31
CA ALA A 250 19.27 -14.92 -0.46
C ALA A 250 19.88 -16.26 -0.91
N ALA A 251 19.06 -17.27 -1.22
CA ALA A 251 19.52 -18.54 -1.75
C ALA A 251 20.28 -18.35 -3.08
N MET A 252 19.76 -17.55 -3.99
CA MET A 252 20.42 -17.28 -5.28
C MET A 252 21.75 -16.54 -5.11
N ILE A 253 21.85 -15.56 -4.21
CA ILE A 253 23.11 -14.85 -3.92
C ILE A 253 24.18 -15.83 -3.42
N LEU A 254 23.77 -16.85 -2.65
CA LEU A 254 24.67 -17.90 -2.15
C LEU A 254 24.93 -19.01 -3.18
N GLY A 255 24.38 -18.91 -4.40
CA GLY A 255 24.53 -19.92 -5.44
C GLY A 255 23.82 -21.24 -5.13
N LEU A 256 22.74 -21.20 -4.35
CA LEU A 256 21.97 -22.37 -3.94
C LEU A 256 20.83 -22.61 -4.92
N ASP A 257 20.81 -23.78 -5.55
CA ASP A 257 19.67 -24.25 -6.36
C ASP A 257 18.58 -24.89 -5.51
N ARG A 258 18.89 -25.21 -4.24
CA ARG A 258 18.00 -25.84 -3.27
C ARG A 258 18.38 -25.46 -1.85
N ILE A 259 17.38 -25.32 -0.96
CA ILE A 259 17.61 -25.09 0.47
C ILE A 259 17.65 -26.45 1.18
N THR A 260 18.77 -26.72 1.86
CA THR A 260 18.95 -27.86 2.78
C THR A 260 18.77 -27.40 4.23
N ALA A 261 18.69 -28.34 5.18
CA ALA A 261 18.61 -27.99 6.61
C ALA A 261 19.79 -27.11 7.06
N ASP A 262 21.00 -27.42 6.57
CA ASP A 262 22.22 -26.71 6.97
C ASP A 262 22.24 -25.26 6.46
N ASN A 263 21.93 -25.05 5.17
CA ASN A 263 21.91 -23.69 4.65
C ASN A 263 20.63 -22.90 5.02
N ALA A 264 19.52 -23.60 5.37
CA ALA A 264 18.36 -22.99 5.98
C ALA A 264 18.73 -22.30 7.31
N ALA A 265 19.53 -22.95 8.17
CA ALA A 265 20.00 -22.35 9.42
C ALA A 265 20.74 -21.02 9.19
N GLN A 266 21.50 -20.91 8.10
CA GLN A 266 22.25 -19.70 7.75
C GLN A 266 21.39 -18.61 7.09
N THR A 267 20.29 -18.98 6.45
CA THR A 267 19.43 -18.07 5.67
C THR A 267 18.08 -17.76 6.33
N LEU A 268 17.81 -18.37 7.50
CA LEU A 268 16.52 -18.24 8.20
C LEU A 268 16.15 -16.78 8.50
N GLY A 269 17.15 -15.91 8.77
CA GLY A 269 16.96 -14.48 8.96
C GLY A 269 16.42 -13.73 7.72
N SER A 270 16.44 -14.34 6.54
CA SER A 270 15.77 -13.77 5.36
C SER A 270 14.25 -13.89 5.46
N VAL A 271 13.73 -14.92 6.14
CA VAL A 271 12.30 -15.25 6.18
C VAL A 271 11.68 -15.00 7.56
N LEU A 272 12.38 -15.23 8.67
CA LEU A 272 11.92 -14.93 10.03
C LEU A 272 12.72 -13.76 10.60
N LYS A 273 12.04 -12.82 11.25
CA LYS A 273 12.64 -11.55 11.71
C LYS A 273 12.77 -11.47 13.25
N TYR A 274 12.28 -12.48 13.98
CA TYR A 274 12.34 -12.56 15.43
C TYR A 274 13.16 -13.77 15.85
N ARG A 275 13.97 -13.59 16.90
CA ARG A 275 14.84 -14.66 17.43
C ARG A 275 14.03 -15.85 17.93
N GLU A 276 12.93 -15.57 18.60
CA GLU A 276 12.02 -16.57 19.15
C GLU A 276 11.43 -17.46 18.04
N ASP A 277 11.12 -16.86 16.88
CA ASP A 277 10.62 -17.59 15.72
C ASP A 277 11.70 -18.51 15.13
N HIS A 278 12.98 -18.10 15.18
CA HIS A 278 14.09 -18.97 14.79
C HIS A 278 14.19 -20.17 15.73
N ASP A 279 14.07 -19.94 17.05
CA ASP A 279 14.14 -21.02 18.05
C ASP A 279 12.99 -22.02 17.85
N VAL A 280 11.77 -21.55 17.55
CA VAL A 280 10.62 -22.39 17.22
C VAL A 280 10.87 -23.23 15.95
N ALA A 281 11.37 -22.61 14.89
CA ALA A 281 11.65 -23.31 13.63
C ALA A 281 12.78 -24.35 13.79
N GLN A 282 13.82 -24.04 14.58
CA GLN A 282 14.91 -24.97 14.89
C GLN A 282 14.45 -26.14 15.77
N ALA A 283 13.60 -25.87 16.77
CA ALA A 283 13.03 -26.91 17.63
C ALA A 283 12.15 -27.90 16.85
N GLN A 284 11.40 -27.40 15.85
CA GLN A 284 10.62 -28.24 14.93
C GLN A 284 11.51 -29.09 14.01
N GLY A 285 12.71 -28.60 13.73
CA GLY A 285 13.67 -29.23 12.82
C GLY A 285 13.62 -28.63 11.40
N LEU A 286 14.74 -28.01 11.01
CA LEU A 286 14.85 -27.32 9.71
C LEU A 286 14.71 -28.30 8.53
N GLY A 287 15.05 -29.56 8.70
CA GLY A 287 14.80 -30.58 7.68
C GLY A 287 13.32 -30.74 7.34
N TRP A 288 12.45 -30.69 8.34
CA TRP A 288 11.00 -30.70 8.14
C TRP A 288 10.52 -29.39 7.49
N VAL A 289 11.05 -28.24 7.90
CA VAL A 289 10.70 -26.96 7.30
C VAL A 289 10.95 -26.96 5.78
N VAL A 290 12.10 -27.45 5.32
CA VAL A 290 12.50 -27.32 3.91
C VAL A 290 12.09 -28.52 3.03
N ASN A 291 11.84 -29.73 3.57
CA ASN A 291 11.53 -30.92 2.78
C ASN A 291 10.13 -31.50 3.07
N GLY A 292 9.55 -31.24 4.25
CA GLY A 292 8.20 -31.67 4.68
C GLY A 292 8.12 -33.11 5.02
#